data_c9df28cc248c3eebb44d56fe54e1c365
#
_entry.id   c9df28cc248c3eebb44d56fe54e1c365
#
_cell.length_a   1.000
_cell.length_b   1.000
_cell.length_c   1.000
_cell.angle_alpha   90.00
_cell.angle_beta   90.00
_cell.angle_gamma   90.00
#
_symmetry.space_group_name_H-M   'P 1'
#
loop_
_entity.id
_entity.type
_entity.pdbx_description
1 polymer ?
#
loop_
_entity_poly.entity_id
_entity_poly.type
_entity_poly.pdbx_seq_one_letter_code
_entity_poly.pdbx_strand_id
1 'polypeptide(L)'
;MENTRKRKARQGLSKGNTIIFAMLISNLIMLLGRIPFAHMLGEVGTGYYAAVYEMYAFIMILTGWYLPQTVSKAVRIKINRGQIKNAGRVLTGMLLFTAGAGLLFSLLTAVLSGLISDSLLLQPLLSLSVCVIAPAFLLSSVISVYRGYFEGIGAVVPTCISRILEQMFNLGFGLIFARMLYHYGEKAGRLKQNVNCAPAYGVAGMAIGMIAAQVLVLLFLLFLNRVYAPALQKKRIADSSRGLDSYAGIIKNVLFLGLVPFAMLLFVQGAVFIDMLLYFHYTHKNTTQNFTMHYGSFYGKYGILMGILVCLICFIMIKPLAAIGQFHRREDYRAVKERFAAAVHAFCIYAVPAAILLAFLAKPITDMMFGTVNGTIFLLQVSSSLLFIIPCAIFFNYVLQTIGKQSLAFRNCAVSFVVHIGAVVLFLKVMHLGIASVAYGYMVLFGLIMILNGMTLFSYLKYTPDYVRMLGIPVLAAMITGLLDMLLARAMFETAGGTVTSIVCILFGAAGYIVLLFALRGVNKKELSLIPGGSILTGLGQMLRLL
;
A
#
# COMPACT_ATOMS: atom_id res chain seq x y z
N MET A 1 -6.79 -1.25 40.15
CA MET A 1 -6.48 -2.17 39.02
C MET A 1 -7.16 -1.79 37.70
N GLU A 2 -8.41 -1.41 37.70
CA GLU A 2 -9.17 -1.06 36.48
C GLU A 2 -8.62 0.17 35.75
N ASN A 3 -8.25 1.24 36.45
CA ASN A 3 -7.64 2.44 35.87
C ASN A 3 -6.28 2.16 35.21
N THR A 4 -5.48 1.25 35.78
CA THR A 4 -4.19 0.84 35.21
C THR A 4 -4.40 -0.02 33.94
N ARG A 5 -5.45 -0.86 33.92
CA ARG A 5 -5.84 -1.61 32.72
C ARG A 5 -6.38 -0.69 31.61
N LYS A 6 -7.21 0.31 31.94
CA LYS A 6 -7.71 1.33 31.00
C LYS A 6 -6.56 2.17 30.43
N ARG A 7 -5.58 2.57 31.24
CA ARG A 7 -4.41 3.34 30.81
C ARG A 7 -3.48 2.53 29.88
N LYS A 8 -3.20 1.26 30.22
CA LYS A 8 -2.43 0.34 29.35
C LYS A 8 -3.15 0.06 28.02
N ALA A 9 -4.47 -0.08 28.02
CA ALA A 9 -5.26 -0.28 26.82
C ALA A 9 -5.26 0.97 25.91
N ARG A 10 -5.39 2.19 26.49
CA ARG A 10 -5.27 3.46 25.75
C ARG A 10 -3.89 3.63 25.13
N GLN A 11 -2.82 3.31 25.87
CA GLN A 11 -1.45 3.37 25.35
C GLN A 11 -1.20 2.34 24.22
N GLY A 12 -1.77 1.15 24.30
CA GLY A 12 -1.68 0.14 23.25
C GLY A 12 -2.38 0.55 21.95
N LEU A 13 -3.56 1.19 22.05
CA LEU A 13 -4.29 1.77 20.92
C LEU A 13 -3.49 2.91 20.26
N SER A 14 -2.94 3.81 21.06
CA SER A 14 -2.10 4.91 20.56
C SER A 14 -0.91 4.38 19.75
N LYS A 15 -0.21 3.36 20.26
CA LYS A 15 0.96 2.77 19.59
C LYS A 15 0.62 2.09 18.26
N GLY A 16 -0.48 1.33 18.20
CA GLY A 16 -0.93 0.69 16.96
C GLY A 16 -1.32 1.71 15.89
N ASN A 17 -2.06 2.74 16.26
CA ASN A 17 -2.44 3.82 15.36
C ASN A 17 -1.21 4.57 14.83
N THR A 18 -0.19 4.80 15.66
CA THR A 18 1.05 5.47 15.26
C THR A 18 1.80 4.70 14.18
N ILE A 19 1.85 3.36 14.26
CA ILE A 19 2.49 2.53 13.23
C ILE A 19 1.74 2.66 11.90
N ILE A 20 0.41 2.47 11.92
CA ILE A 20 -0.40 2.54 10.70
C ILE A 20 -0.29 3.93 10.07
N PHE A 21 -0.35 4.98 10.88
CA PHE A 21 -0.18 6.36 10.43
C PHE A 21 1.20 6.59 9.78
N ALA A 22 2.28 6.12 10.40
CA ALA A 22 3.62 6.21 9.83
C ALA A 22 3.76 5.42 8.52
N MET A 23 3.11 4.25 8.43
CA MET A 23 3.08 3.47 7.18
C MET A 23 2.37 4.23 6.05
N LEU A 24 1.23 4.85 6.34
CA LEU A 24 0.49 5.62 5.35
C LEU A 24 1.25 6.87 4.90
N ILE A 25 1.86 7.61 5.84
CA ILE A 25 2.73 8.76 5.48
C ILE A 25 3.91 8.30 4.63
N SER A 26 4.57 7.21 5.01
CA SER A 26 5.68 6.64 4.27
C SER A 26 5.28 6.27 2.84
N ASN A 27 4.11 5.61 2.68
CA ASN A 27 3.57 5.29 1.35
C ASN A 27 3.22 6.54 0.54
N LEU A 28 2.69 7.57 1.20
CA LEU A 28 2.36 8.85 0.53
C LEU A 28 3.64 9.55 0.03
N ILE A 29 4.70 9.59 0.84
CA ILE A 29 6.01 10.13 0.43
C ILE A 29 6.55 9.35 -0.76
N MET A 30 6.46 8.00 -0.73
CA MET A 30 6.88 7.14 -1.84
C MET A 30 6.12 7.45 -3.13
N LEU A 31 4.80 7.59 -3.06
CA LEU A 31 3.95 7.86 -4.22
C LEU A 31 4.18 9.26 -4.80
N LEU A 32 4.24 10.29 -3.94
CA LEU A 32 4.56 11.65 -4.36
C LEU A 32 5.98 11.74 -4.96
N GLY A 33 6.94 10.99 -4.40
CA GLY A 33 8.29 10.89 -4.91
C GLY A 33 8.39 10.31 -6.32
N ARG A 34 7.42 9.49 -6.75
CA ARG A 34 7.38 8.96 -8.12
C ARG A 34 7.11 10.04 -9.18
N ILE A 35 6.47 11.15 -8.82
CA ILE A 35 6.17 12.24 -9.76
C ILE A 35 7.45 12.82 -10.38
N PRO A 36 8.44 13.34 -9.60
CA PRO A 36 9.68 13.84 -10.18
C PRO A 36 10.48 12.76 -10.92
N PHE A 37 10.42 11.49 -10.51
CA PHE A 37 11.04 10.40 -11.26
C PHE A 37 10.38 10.18 -12.62
N ALA A 38 9.05 10.19 -12.69
CA ALA A 38 8.30 10.02 -13.93
C ALA A 38 8.61 11.17 -14.93
N HIS A 39 8.73 12.39 -14.44
CA HIS A 39 9.13 13.53 -15.27
C HIS A 39 10.57 13.41 -15.81
N MET A 40 11.51 12.95 -14.97
CA MET A 40 12.91 12.82 -15.35
C MET A 40 13.16 11.64 -16.31
N LEU A 41 12.53 10.49 -16.06
CA LEU A 41 12.80 9.26 -16.82
C LEU A 41 11.94 9.14 -18.09
N GLY A 42 10.84 9.90 -18.17
CA GLY A 42 9.83 9.74 -19.23
C GLY A 42 9.01 8.44 -19.07
N GLU A 43 8.14 8.18 -20.04
CA GLU A 43 7.22 7.04 -19.96
C GLU A 43 7.95 5.69 -20.07
N VAL A 44 8.91 5.58 -20.98
CA VAL A 44 9.72 4.35 -21.15
C VAL A 44 10.53 4.05 -19.89
N GLY A 45 11.21 5.06 -19.33
CA GLY A 45 12.01 4.89 -18.12
C GLY A 45 11.15 4.59 -16.88
N THR A 46 9.93 5.14 -16.82
CA THR A 46 8.98 4.80 -15.77
C THR A 46 8.49 3.35 -15.91
N GLY A 47 8.33 2.85 -17.14
CA GLY A 47 8.04 1.43 -17.38
C GLY A 47 9.20 0.51 -16.98
N TYR A 48 10.42 0.91 -17.24
CA TYR A 48 11.63 0.22 -16.75
C TYR A 48 11.72 0.19 -15.23
N TYR A 49 11.47 1.34 -14.59
CA TYR A 49 11.41 1.41 -13.14
C TYR A 49 10.32 0.49 -12.57
N ALA A 50 9.13 0.50 -13.16
CA ALA A 50 8.04 -0.37 -12.73
C ALA A 50 8.43 -1.85 -12.80
N ALA A 51 9.05 -2.28 -13.90
CA ALA A 51 9.47 -3.67 -14.08
C ALA A 51 10.47 -4.13 -13.00
N VAL A 52 11.49 -3.31 -12.74
CA VAL A 52 12.50 -3.62 -11.71
C VAL A 52 11.91 -3.55 -10.30
N TYR A 53 11.05 -2.57 -10.03
CA TYR A 53 10.45 -2.38 -8.71
C TYR A 53 9.43 -3.48 -8.36
N GLU A 54 8.57 -3.89 -9.29
CA GLU A 54 7.59 -4.95 -9.05
C GLU A 54 8.27 -6.32 -8.87
N MET A 55 9.33 -6.59 -9.63
CA MET A 55 10.19 -7.75 -9.38
C MET A 55 10.81 -7.70 -7.98
N TYR A 56 11.38 -6.54 -7.61
CA TYR A 56 11.94 -6.34 -6.26
C TYR A 56 10.86 -6.56 -5.18
N ALA A 57 9.69 -5.96 -5.34
CA ALA A 57 8.58 -6.08 -4.41
C ALA A 57 8.12 -7.54 -4.24
N PHE A 58 8.04 -8.29 -5.34
CA PHE A 58 7.69 -9.71 -5.31
C PHE A 58 8.72 -10.55 -4.55
N ILE A 59 10.02 -10.40 -4.83
CA ILE A 59 11.09 -11.13 -4.13
C ILE A 59 11.13 -10.74 -2.64
N MET A 60 10.84 -9.47 -2.31
CA MET A 60 10.79 -9.00 -0.92
C MET A 60 9.69 -9.68 -0.09
N ILE A 61 8.63 -10.21 -0.69
CA ILE A 61 7.67 -11.04 0.04
C ILE A 61 8.35 -12.31 0.54
N LEU A 62 9.16 -12.95 -0.32
CA LEU A 62 9.87 -14.19 0.01
C LEU A 62 10.92 -13.97 1.11
N THR A 63 11.56 -12.80 1.14
CA THR A 63 12.69 -12.51 2.03
C THR A 63 12.31 -11.76 3.30
N GLY A 64 11.22 -10.96 3.32
CA GLY A 64 11.08 -10.16 4.52
C GLY A 64 9.85 -9.27 4.75
N TRP A 65 9.01 -8.97 3.79
CA TRP A 65 7.94 -7.96 4.00
C TRP A 65 6.91 -8.32 5.08
N TYR A 66 6.64 -9.61 5.30
CA TYR A 66 5.72 -10.08 6.35
C TYR A 66 6.39 -10.16 7.74
N LEU A 67 7.72 -10.13 7.79
CA LEU A 67 8.49 -10.38 9.01
C LEU A 67 8.26 -9.37 10.14
N PRO A 68 8.13 -8.05 9.90
CA PRO A 68 7.95 -7.12 11.01
C PRO A 68 6.76 -7.49 11.90
N GLN A 69 5.64 -7.89 11.31
CA GLN A 69 4.44 -8.27 12.05
C GLN A 69 4.63 -9.58 12.83
N THR A 70 5.28 -10.58 12.21
CA THR A 70 5.46 -11.91 12.80
C THR A 70 6.53 -11.92 13.89
N VAL A 71 7.65 -11.26 13.64
CA VAL A 71 8.71 -11.06 14.65
C VAL A 71 8.17 -10.26 15.83
N SER A 72 7.43 -9.18 15.57
CA SER A 72 6.79 -8.38 16.62
C SER A 72 5.86 -9.23 17.49
N LYS A 73 5.03 -10.08 16.87
CA LYS A 73 4.13 -10.99 17.58
C LYS A 73 4.91 -12.02 18.41
N ALA A 74 5.94 -12.63 17.84
CA ALA A 74 6.78 -13.62 18.52
C ALA A 74 7.53 -13.01 19.73
N VAL A 75 8.16 -11.85 19.54
CA VAL A 75 8.85 -11.12 20.62
C VAL A 75 7.88 -10.72 21.74
N ARG A 76 6.70 -10.22 21.38
CA ARG A 76 5.67 -9.82 22.35
C ARG A 76 5.16 -11.00 23.18
N ILE A 77 4.99 -12.18 22.57
CA ILE A 77 4.61 -13.40 23.30
C ILE A 77 5.67 -13.73 24.36
N LYS A 78 6.97 -13.65 24.00
CA LYS A 78 8.07 -13.94 24.93
C LYS A 78 8.14 -12.92 26.06
N ILE A 79 8.01 -11.64 25.76
CA ILE A 79 8.01 -10.55 26.77
C ILE A 79 6.82 -10.68 27.74
N ASN A 80 5.62 -10.98 27.23
CA ASN A 80 4.44 -11.15 28.08
C ASN A 80 4.57 -12.36 29.03
N ARG A 81 5.39 -13.35 28.69
CA ARG A 81 5.75 -14.48 29.55
C ARG A 81 6.95 -14.22 30.47
N GLY A 82 7.49 -13.01 30.47
CA GLY A 82 8.69 -12.67 31.25
C GLY A 82 10.01 -13.21 30.68
N GLN A 83 9.99 -13.84 29.51
CA GLN A 83 11.15 -14.51 28.86
C GLN A 83 11.96 -13.51 28.01
N ILE A 84 12.62 -12.56 28.67
CA ILE A 84 13.37 -11.48 27.96
C ILE A 84 14.61 -12.02 27.24
N LYS A 85 15.27 -13.05 27.81
CA LYS A 85 16.39 -13.76 27.16
C LYS A 85 15.96 -14.38 25.84
N ASN A 86 14.80 -15.06 25.84
CA ASN A 86 14.25 -15.68 24.63
C ASN A 86 13.76 -14.64 23.61
N ALA A 87 13.25 -13.48 24.05
CA ALA A 87 12.93 -12.38 23.14
C ALA A 87 14.17 -11.85 22.40
N GLY A 88 15.34 -11.78 23.06
CA GLY A 88 16.63 -11.47 22.41
C GLY A 88 17.08 -12.56 21.43
N ARG A 89 16.84 -13.84 21.75
CA ARG A 89 17.16 -14.96 20.83
C ARG A 89 16.27 -14.95 19.57
N VAL A 90 15.02 -14.46 19.67
CA VAL A 90 14.16 -14.23 18.47
C VAL A 90 14.84 -13.24 17.53
N LEU A 91 15.39 -12.12 18.04
CA LEU A 91 16.12 -11.16 17.21
C LEU A 91 17.32 -11.85 16.51
N THR A 92 18.20 -12.49 17.28
CA THR A 92 19.41 -13.11 16.72
C THR A 92 19.08 -14.24 15.73
N GLY A 93 18.15 -15.14 16.08
CA GLY A 93 17.78 -16.27 15.22
C GLY A 93 17.13 -15.80 13.90
N MET A 94 16.28 -14.78 13.96
CA MET A 94 15.67 -14.23 12.76
C MET A 94 16.64 -13.40 11.93
N LEU A 95 17.61 -12.70 12.54
CA LEU A 95 18.69 -12.02 11.79
C LEU A 95 19.53 -13.02 11.02
N LEU A 96 19.93 -14.13 11.63
CA LEU A 96 20.71 -15.18 10.95
C LEU A 96 19.94 -15.78 9.77
N PHE A 97 18.67 -16.12 9.98
CA PHE A 97 17.81 -16.68 8.93
C PHE A 97 17.62 -15.71 7.77
N THR A 98 17.25 -14.46 8.08
CA THR A 98 16.93 -13.46 7.04
C THR A 98 18.16 -12.92 6.34
N ALA A 99 19.31 -12.83 7.03
CA ALA A 99 20.58 -12.51 6.38
C ALA A 99 20.98 -13.62 5.39
N GLY A 100 20.83 -14.89 5.76
CA GLY A 100 21.07 -16.01 4.86
C GLY A 100 20.11 -16.03 3.67
N ALA A 101 18.82 -15.90 3.89
CA ALA A 101 17.82 -15.84 2.84
C ALA A 101 18.00 -14.59 1.94
N GLY A 102 18.19 -13.43 2.54
CA GLY A 102 18.43 -12.18 1.82
C GLY A 102 19.70 -12.23 0.97
N LEU A 103 20.79 -12.81 1.49
CA LEU A 103 22.02 -13.01 0.75
C LEU A 103 21.83 -13.98 -0.43
N LEU A 104 21.11 -15.09 -0.20
CA LEU A 104 20.80 -16.06 -1.26
C LEU A 104 20.04 -15.40 -2.42
N PHE A 105 18.94 -14.70 -2.13
CA PHE A 105 18.17 -14.01 -3.16
C PHE A 105 18.94 -12.87 -3.80
N SER A 106 19.80 -12.17 -3.05
CA SER A 106 20.70 -11.15 -3.58
C SER A 106 21.68 -11.74 -4.61
N LEU A 107 22.35 -12.83 -4.26
CA LEU A 107 23.29 -13.50 -5.16
C LEU A 107 22.57 -14.10 -6.38
N LEU A 108 21.45 -14.78 -6.17
CA LEU A 108 20.66 -15.33 -7.29
C LEU A 108 20.22 -14.24 -8.26
N THR A 109 19.70 -13.11 -7.75
CA THR A 109 19.25 -12.00 -8.60
C THR A 109 20.42 -11.37 -9.33
N ALA A 110 21.57 -11.17 -8.69
CA ALA A 110 22.76 -10.60 -9.32
C ALA A 110 23.29 -11.53 -10.44
N VAL A 111 23.45 -12.82 -10.18
CA VAL A 111 23.95 -13.80 -11.16
C VAL A 111 22.98 -14.00 -12.32
N LEU A 112 21.67 -14.05 -12.02
CA LEU A 112 20.62 -14.28 -13.01
C LEU A 112 20.11 -12.97 -13.63
N SER A 113 20.73 -11.82 -13.40
CA SER A 113 20.24 -10.50 -13.82
C SER A 113 20.02 -10.40 -15.33
N GLY A 114 20.91 -10.97 -16.14
CA GLY A 114 20.74 -11.05 -17.59
C GLY A 114 19.53 -11.89 -17.98
N LEU A 115 19.41 -13.11 -17.45
CA LEU A 115 18.29 -14.00 -17.75
C LEU A 115 16.94 -13.41 -17.29
N ILE A 116 16.92 -12.76 -16.12
CA ILE A 116 15.72 -12.08 -15.62
C ILE A 116 15.32 -10.94 -16.55
N SER A 117 16.27 -10.10 -16.97
CA SER A 117 15.98 -8.96 -17.83
C SER A 117 15.55 -9.39 -19.25
N ASP A 118 16.20 -10.40 -19.82
CA ASP A 118 15.97 -10.79 -21.20
C ASP A 118 14.70 -11.65 -21.36
N SER A 119 14.57 -12.66 -20.48
CA SER A 119 13.53 -13.68 -20.64
C SER A 119 12.28 -13.39 -19.82
N LEU A 120 12.42 -12.86 -18.60
CA LEU A 120 11.28 -12.61 -17.72
C LEU A 120 10.67 -11.24 -17.95
N LEU A 121 11.50 -10.19 -17.94
CA LEU A 121 11.05 -8.80 -18.10
C LEU A 121 10.97 -8.37 -19.57
N LEU A 122 11.55 -9.11 -20.50
CA LEU A 122 11.65 -8.80 -21.92
C LEU A 122 12.28 -7.42 -22.20
N GLN A 123 13.25 -7.03 -21.37
CA GLN A 123 13.93 -5.74 -21.39
C GLN A 123 15.46 -5.91 -21.14
N PRO A 124 16.25 -6.26 -22.16
CA PRO A 124 17.69 -6.53 -22.02
C PRO A 124 18.49 -5.38 -21.37
N LEU A 125 18.07 -4.13 -21.61
CA LEU A 125 18.72 -2.95 -21.04
C LEU A 125 18.64 -2.85 -19.51
N LEU A 126 17.75 -3.63 -18.88
CA LEU A 126 17.55 -3.62 -17.42
C LEU A 126 18.51 -4.54 -16.66
N SER A 127 19.36 -5.33 -17.32
CA SER A 127 20.28 -6.26 -16.64
C SER A 127 21.14 -5.57 -15.58
N LEU A 128 21.65 -4.37 -15.88
CA LEU A 128 22.38 -3.54 -14.93
C LEU A 128 21.50 -3.16 -13.72
N SER A 129 20.28 -2.69 -13.95
CA SER A 129 19.37 -2.25 -12.89
C SER A 129 18.96 -3.42 -11.99
N VAL A 130 18.72 -4.61 -12.56
CA VAL A 130 18.41 -5.85 -11.85
C VAL A 130 19.61 -6.33 -11.01
N CYS A 131 20.81 -6.23 -11.56
CA CYS A 131 22.04 -6.57 -10.82
C CYS A 131 22.28 -5.59 -9.65
N VAL A 132 22.14 -4.30 -9.90
CA VAL A 132 22.37 -3.25 -8.89
C VAL A 132 21.37 -3.33 -7.74
N ILE A 133 20.10 -3.65 -7.99
CA ILE A 133 19.08 -3.73 -6.92
C ILE A 133 19.26 -4.95 -6.00
N ALA A 134 20.03 -5.94 -6.41
CA ALA A 134 20.16 -7.22 -5.70
C ALA A 134 20.59 -7.09 -4.21
N PRO A 135 21.57 -6.25 -3.80
CA PRO A 135 21.93 -6.09 -2.38
C PRO A 135 20.78 -5.57 -1.51
N ALA A 136 19.77 -4.93 -2.11
CA ALA A 136 18.62 -4.41 -1.37
C ALA A 136 17.82 -5.53 -0.69
N PHE A 137 17.82 -6.77 -1.21
CA PHE A 137 17.14 -7.90 -0.58
C PHE A 137 17.74 -8.24 0.78
N LEU A 138 19.06 -8.26 0.89
CA LEU A 138 19.75 -8.48 2.15
C LEU A 138 19.46 -7.35 3.16
N LEU A 139 19.63 -6.11 2.74
CA LEU A 139 19.43 -4.94 3.61
C LEU A 139 17.98 -4.85 4.12
N SER A 140 17.00 -4.95 3.23
CA SER A 140 15.58 -4.87 3.59
C SER A 140 15.13 -6.00 4.52
N SER A 141 15.62 -7.24 4.33
CA SER A 141 15.27 -8.36 5.20
C SER A 141 15.81 -8.16 6.61
N VAL A 142 17.04 -7.70 6.76
CA VAL A 142 17.64 -7.37 8.07
C VAL A 142 16.89 -6.20 8.74
N ILE A 143 16.61 -5.11 8.01
CA ILE A 143 15.82 -3.96 8.48
C ILE A 143 14.44 -4.42 8.98
N SER A 144 13.79 -5.34 8.27
CA SER A 144 12.48 -5.88 8.63
C SER A 144 12.47 -6.58 9.98
N VAL A 145 13.52 -7.32 10.31
CA VAL A 145 13.67 -8.00 11.61
C VAL A 145 13.86 -6.99 12.73
N TYR A 146 14.72 -5.97 12.55
CA TYR A 146 14.90 -4.92 13.57
C TYR A 146 13.60 -4.16 13.83
N ARG A 147 12.87 -3.79 12.80
CA ARG A 147 11.54 -3.15 12.92
C ARG A 147 10.59 -4.01 13.73
N GLY A 148 10.48 -5.29 13.38
CA GLY A 148 9.64 -6.24 14.12
C GLY A 148 10.06 -6.41 15.57
N TYR A 149 11.35 -6.44 15.85
CA TYR A 149 11.86 -6.51 17.22
C TYR A 149 11.51 -5.26 18.05
N PHE A 150 11.74 -4.06 17.51
CA PHE A 150 11.36 -2.81 18.20
C PHE A 150 9.87 -2.72 18.46
N GLU A 151 9.03 -3.08 17.48
CA GLU A 151 7.57 -3.16 17.68
C GLU A 151 7.20 -4.18 18.76
N GLY A 152 7.87 -5.31 18.79
CA GLY A 152 7.64 -6.40 19.75
C GLY A 152 7.97 -6.02 21.19
N ILE A 153 9.08 -5.31 21.42
CA ILE A 153 9.43 -4.79 22.75
C ILE A 153 8.60 -3.57 23.18
N GLY A 154 7.71 -3.09 22.31
CA GLY A 154 6.84 -1.95 22.55
C GLY A 154 7.46 -0.58 22.26
N ALA A 155 8.67 -0.53 21.68
CA ALA A 155 9.33 0.66 21.17
C ALA A 155 8.90 0.91 19.71
N VAL A 156 7.79 1.60 19.53
CA VAL A 156 7.17 1.82 18.20
C VAL A 156 7.85 2.94 17.42
N VAL A 157 8.34 3.96 18.13
CA VAL A 157 8.93 5.17 17.54
C VAL A 157 10.10 4.86 16.58
N PRO A 158 11.08 3.99 16.94
CA PRO A 158 12.14 3.59 16.03
C PRO A 158 11.64 3.08 14.66
N THR A 159 10.62 2.24 14.67
CA THR A 159 10.04 1.70 13.42
C THR A 159 9.37 2.79 12.61
N CYS A 160 8.59 3.67 13.25
CA CYS A 160 7.90 4.77 12.56
C CYS A 160 8.91 5.72 11.89
N ILE A 161 9.92 6.17 12.64
CA ILE A 161 10.95 7.08 12.12
C ILE A 161 11.73 6.39 10.99
N SER A 162 12.15 5.13 11.17
CA SER A 162 12.92 4.41 10.16
C SER A 162 12.17 4.26 8.82
N ARG A 163 10.84 4.10 8.83
CA ARG A 163 10.03 4.03 7.62
C ARG A 163 9.97 5.36 6.88
N ILE A 164 9.79 6.45 7.61
CA ILE A 164 9.74 7.81 7.02
C ILE A 164 11.11 8.19 6.47
N LEU A 165 12.17 7.99 7.24
CA LEU A 165 13.55 8.25 6.81
C LEU A 165 13.93 7.46 5.56
N GLU A 166 13.51 6.18 5.48
CA GLU A 166 13.76 5.33 4.30
C GLU A 166 13.20 5.97 3.04
N GLN A 167 11.96 6.45 3.07
CA GLN A 167 11.34 7.05 1.89
C GLN A 167 11.93 8.42 1.56
N MET A 168 12.26 9.23 2.57
CA MET A 168 12.92 10.52 2.36
C MET A 168 14.31 10.36 1.73
N PHE A 169 15.13 9.44 2.27
CA PHE A 169 16.44 9.16 1.73
C PHE A 169 16.38 8.51 0.35
N ASN A 170 15.42 7.59 0.14
CA ASN A 170 15.18 6.96 -1.16
C ASN A 170 14.83 8.03 -2.23
N LEU A 171 13.97 8.97 -1.89
CA LEU A 171 13.65 10.08 -2.77
C LEU A 171 14.89 10.95 -3.06
N GLY A 172 15.59 11.40 -2.03
CA GLY A 172 16.75 12.28 -2.18
C GLY A 172 17.90 11.63 -2.95
N PHE A 173 18.41 10.50 -2.48
CA PHE A 173 19.50 9.77 -3.15
C PHE A 173 19.04 9.19 -4.48
N GLY A 174 17.80 8.70 -4.57
CA GLY A 174 17.26 8.19 -5.82
C GLY A 174 17.30 9.24 -6.93
N LEU A 175 16.85 10.47 -6.67
CA LEU A 175 16.90 11.56 -7.64
C LEU A 175 18.34 11.93 -8.03
N ILE A 176 19.26 12.03 -7.05
CA ILE A 176 20.65 12.38 -7.30
C ILE A 176 21.33 11.34 -8.20
N PHE A 177 21.29 10.06 -7.78
CA PHE A 177 21.96 9.01 -8.54
C PHE A 177 21.27 8.69 -9.86
N ALA A 178 19.93 8.78 -9.92
CA ALA A 178 19.21 8.62 -11.17
C ALA A 178 19.62 9.68 -12.20
N ARG A 179 19.73 10.96 -11.81
CA ARG A 179 20.16 12.04 -12.69
C ARG A 179 21.59 11.83 -13.16
N MET A 180 22.50 11.47 -12.25
CA MET A 180 23.91 11.21 -12.59
C MET A 180 24.04 10.08 -13.63
N LEU A 181 23.37 8.93 -13.37
CA LEU A 181 23.43 7.80 -14.26
C LEU A 181 22.65 8.02 -15.55
N TYR A 182 21.58 8.80 -15.53
CA TYR A 182 20.83 9.18 -16.74
C TYR A 182 21.76 9.90 -17.74
N HIS A 183 22.53 10.90 -17.30
CA HIS A 183 23.49 11.59 -18.16
C HIS A 183 24.63 10.69 -18.64
N TYR A 184 25.07 9.74 -17.81
CA TYR A 184 26.02 8.73 -18.28
C TYR A 184 25.38 7.82 -19.34
N GLY A 185 24.12 7.42 -19.14
CA GLY A 185 23.32 6.65 -20.08
C GLY A 185 23.06 7.37 -21.40
N GLU A 186 22.95 8.71 -21.42
CA GLU A 186 22.90 9.50 -22.67
C GLU A 186 24.17 9.32 -23.50
N LYS A 187 25.35 9.39 -22.85
CA LYS A 187 26.65 9.18 -23.53
C LYS A 187 26.76 7.75 -24.06
N ALA A 188 26.40 6.75 -23.25
CA ALA A 188 26.37 5.34 -23.64
C ALA A 188 25.36 5.09 -24.78
N GLY A 189 24.20 5.75 -24.74
CA GLY A 189 23.16 5.66 -25.76
C GLY A 189 23.61 6.21 -27.12
N ARG A 190 24.39 7.30 -27.14
CA ARG A 190 25.01 7.84 -28.39
C ARG A 190 25.96 6.82 -29.01
N LEU A 191 26.77 6.14 -28.19
CA LEU A 191 27.72 5.13 -28.68
C LEU A 191 26.99 3.87 -29.19
N LYS A 192 25.90 3.46 -28.53
CA LYS A 192 25.10 2.27 -28.89
C LYS A 192 23.99 2.57 -29.88
N GLN A 193 23.82 3.81 -30.31
CA GLN A 193 22.71 4.29 -31.15
C GLN A 193 21.32 3.89 -30.58
N ASN A 194 21.16 3.89 -29.26
CA ASN A 194 19.95 3.50 -28.59
C ASN A 194 19.55 4.53 -27.52
N VAL A 195 18.48 5.27 -27.79
CA VAL A 195 17.95 6.34 -26.92
C VAL A 195 17.48 5.80 -25.56
N ASN A 196 17.04 4.56 -25.50
CA ASN A 196 16.52 3.93 -24.30
C ASN A 196 17.61 3.58 -23.26
N CYS A 197 18.90 3.75 -23.60
CA CYS A 197 19.99 3.56 -22.63
C CYS A 197 19.91 4.60 -21.50
N ALA A 198 19.59 5.85 -21.78
CA ALA A 198 19.52 6.91 -20.77
C ALA A 198 18.53 6.60 -19.65
N PRO A 199 17.23 6.32 -19.94
CA PRO A 199 16.29 5.94 -18.90
C PRO A 199 16.64 4.62 -18.19
N ALA A 200 17.22 3.61 -18.88
CA ALA A 200 17.63 2.36 -18.24
C ALA A 200 18.75 2.58 -17.20
N TYR A 201 19.76 3.40 -17.52
CA TYR A 201 20.79 3.81 -16.56
C TYR A 201 20.21 4.67 -15.43
N GLY A 202 19.25 5.55 -15.72
CA GLY A 202 18.53 6.31 -14.70
C GLY A 202 17.86 5.40 -13.66
N VAL A 203 17.24 4.30 -14.09
CA VAL A 203 16.65 3.30 -13.20
C VAL A 203 17.71 2.59 -12.34
N ALA A 204 18.88 2.28 -12.91
CA ALA A 204 19.99 1.74 -12.12
C ALA A 204 20.45 2.75 -11.03
N GLY A 205 20.45 4.05 -11.35
CA GLY A 205 20.71 5.11 -10.37
C GLY A 205 19.69 5.15 -9.25
N MET A 206 18.40 4.98 -9.55
CA MET A 206 17.36 4.87 -8.52
C MET A 206 17.61 3.66 -7.59
N ALA A 207 18.04 2.52 -8.15
CA ALA A 207 18.38 1.34 -7.36
C ALA A 207 19.56 1.61 -6.41
N ILE A 208 20.60 2.31 -6.86
CA ILE A 208 21.73 2.76 -6.00
C ILE A 208 21.21 3.65 -4.87
N GLY A 209 20.34 4.63 -5.20
CA GLY A 209 19.75 5.53 -4.21
C GLY A 209 18.95 4.79 -3.15
N MET A 210 18.20 3.77 -3.55
CA MET A 210 17.45 2.91 -2.64
C MET A 210 18.37 2.12 -1.70
N ILE A 211 19.48 1.56 -2.20
CA ILE A 211 20.47 0.85 -1.39
C ILE A 211 21.12 1.82 -0.40
N ALA A 212 21.52 3.00 -0.83
CA ALA A 212 22.10 4.03 0.05
C ALA A 212 21.13 4.42 1.19
N ALA A 213 19.84 4.61 0.88
CA ALA A 213 18.81 4.86 1.87
C ALA A 213 18.68 3.72 2.88
N GLN A 214 18.67 2.47 2.41
CA GLN A 214 18.57 1.29 3.27
C GLN A 214 19.80 1.13 4.17
N VAL A 215 21.01 1.42 3.68
CA VAL A 215 22.23 1.40 4.50
C VAL A 215 22.12 2.41 5.64
N LEU A 216 21.70 3.65 5.37
CA LEU A 216 21.52 4.67 6.42
C LEU A 216 20.44 4.26 7.43
N VAL A 217 19.33 3.71 6.96
CA VAL A 217 18.27 3.23 7.85
C VAL A 217 18.75 2.05 8.71
N LEU A 218 19.52 1.13 8.14
CA LEU A 218 20.11 0.03 8.92
C LEU A 218 21.06 0.56 9.99
N LEU A 219 21.95 1.50 9.65
CA LEU A 219 22.85 2.14 10.62
C LEU A 219 22.07 2.84 11.75
N PHE A 220 20.99 3.54 11.40
CA PHE A 220 20.08 4.16 12.37
C PHE A 220 19.46 3.12 13.33
N LEU A 221 18.94 1.99 12.80
CA LEU A 221 18.35 0.94 13.62
C LEU A 221 19.39 0.21 14.49
N LEU A 222 20.61 0.01 13.99
CA LEU A 222 21.74 -0.53 14.76
C LEU A 222 22.15 0.41 15.89
N PHE A 223 22.24 1.70 15.61
CA PHE A 223 22.49 2.72 16.64
C PHE A 223 21.42 2.67 17.73
N LEU A 224 20.15 2.66 17.36
CA LEU A 224 19.07 2.57 18.34
C LEU A 224 19.10 1.24 19.12
N ASN A 225 19.47 0.13 18.48
CA ASN A 225 19.61 -1.14 19.19
C ASN A 225 20.68 -1.06 20.28
N ARG A 226 21.79 -0.34 20.04
CA ARG A 226 22.80 -0.07 21.07
C ARG A 226 22.27 0.84 22.20
N VAL A 227 21.50 1.87 21.88
CA VAL A 227 20.89 2.78 22.87
C VAL A 227 19.90 2.04 23.79
N TYR A 228 19.13 1.11 23.25
CA TYR A 228 18.17 0.31 24.03
C TYR A 228 18.81 -0.87 24.76
N ALA A 229 20.03 -1.29 24.40
CA ALA A 229 20.71 -2.46 24.95
C ALA A 229 20.87 -2.43 26.49
N PRO A 230 21.30 -1.33 27.16
CA PRO A 230 21.47 -1.31 28.63
C PRO A 230 20.14 -1.54 29.38
N ALA A 231 19.05 -0.93 28.90
CA ALA A 231 17.73 -1.10 29.52
C ALA A 231 17.20 -2.54 29.35
N LEU A 232 17.48 -3.17 28.22
CA LEU A 232 17.14 -4.57 27.96
C LEU A 232 18.01 -5.53 28.75
N GLN A 233 19.30 -5.22 28.93
CA GLN A 233 20.23 -6.03 29.70
C GLN A 233 19.83 -6.11 31.18
N LYS A 234 19.42 -5.00 31.80
CA LYS A 234 18.88 -4.99 33.17
C LYS A 234 17.68 -5.94 33.30
N LYS A 235 16.76 -5.92 32.32
CA LYS A 235 15.59 -6.81 32.30
C LYS A 235 15.98 -8.28 32.02
N ARG A 236 17.05 -8.55 31.25
CA ARG A 236 17.57 -9.91 31.01
C ARG A 236 18.19 -10.53 32.25
N ILE A 237 18.87 -9.73 33.06
CA ILE A 237 19.46 -10.19 34.34
C ILE A 237 18.35 -10.61 35.31
N ALA A 238 17.25 -9.86 35.35
CA ALA A 238 16.08 -10.16 36.19
C ALA A 238 15.21 -11.32 35.64
N ASP A 239 15.52 -11.86 34.45
CA ASP A 239 14.78 -12.96 33.82
C ASP A 239 15.17 -14.31 34.46
N SER A 240 14.22 -14.92 35.18
CA SER A 240 14.35 -16.20 35.86
C SER A 240 13.97 -17.40 34.99
N SER A 241 13.75 -17.22 33.68
CA SER A 241 13.38 -18.32 32.79
C SER A 241 14.49 -19.40 32.72
N ARG A 242 14.12 -20.65 33.01
CA ARG A 242 15.07 -21.78 33.11
C ARG A 242 15.47 -22.38 31.76
N GLY A 243 14.75 -22.11 30.69
CA GLY A 243 15.00 -22.70 29.36
C GLY A 243 15.28 -21.65 28.29
N LEU A 244 16.30 -21.89 27.46
CA LEU A 244 16.57 -21.12 26.26
C LEU A 244 16.00 -21.86 25.05
N ASP A 245 15.17 -21.17 24.26
CA ASP A 245 14.63 -21.73 23.02
C ASP A 245 15.76 -21.99 22.00
N SER A 246 15.69 -23.07 21.26
CA SER A 246 16.62 -23.33 20.15
C SER A 246 16.38 -22.35 19.00
N TYR A 247 17.42 -21.96 18.28
CA TYR A 247 17.27 -21.08 17.12
C TYR A 247 16.39 -21.69 16.03
N ALA A 248 16.54 -22.99 15.76
CA ALA A 248 15.71 -23.71 14.79
C ALA A 248 14.22 -23.68 15.19
N GLY A 249 13.92 -23.90 16.50
CA GLY A 249 12.55 -23.80 17.02
C GLY A 249 11.97 -22.38 16.91
N ILE A 250 12.79 -21.37 17.16
CA ILE A 250 12.38 -19.96 17.01
C ILE A 250 12.03 -19.66 15.55
N ILE A 251 12.91 -20.01 14.60
CA ILE A 251 12.72 -19.78 13.17
C ILE A 251 11.43 -20.48 12.71
N LYS A 252 11.29 -21.78 13.01
CA LYS A 252 10.09 -22.56 12.68
C LYS A 252 8.82 -21.90 13.21
N ASN A 253 8.81 -21.47 14.47
CA ASN A 253 7.64 -20.82 15.08
C ASN A 253 7.31 -19.47 14.45
N VAL A 254 8.31 -18.63 14.13
CA VAL A 254 8.09 -17.34 13.50
C VAL A 254 7.58 -17.51 12.07
N LEU A 255 8.14 -18.43 11.31
CA LEU A 255 7.67 -18.75 9.95
C LEU A 255 6.25 -19.28 9.96
N PHE A 256 5.91 -20.17 10.90
CA PHE A 256 4.55 -20.68 11.06
C PHE A 256 3.54 -19.57 11.41
N LEU A 257 3.90 -18.67 12.33
CA LEU A 257 3.10 -17.49 12.65
C LEU A 257 2.93 -16.56 11.45
N GLY A 258 3.90 -16.54 10.55
CA GLY A 258 3.95 -15.72 9.35
C GLY A 258 3.27 -16.31 8.13
N LEU A 259 2.90 -17.60 8.15
CA LEU A 259 2.44 -18.31 6.95
C LEU A 259 1.21 -17.64 6.30
N VAL A 260 0.21 -17.28 7.08
CA VAL A 260 -1.00 -16.63 6.57
C VAL A 260 -0.74 -15.20 6.07
N PRO A 261 -0.10 -14.30 6.84
CA PRO A 261 0.30 -12.99 6.32
C PRO A 261 1.18 -13.06 5.06
N PHE A 262 2.13 -13.99 5.02
CA PHE A 262 2.98 -14.25 3.85
C PHE A 262 2.14 -14.60 2.62
N ALA A 263 1.27 -15.59 2.73
CA ALA A 263 0.45 -16.06 1.61
C ALA A 263 -0.53 -14.99 1.12
N MET A 264 -1.10 -14.18 2.03
CA MET A 264 -1.97 -13.06 1.64
C MET A 264 -1.22 -11.99 0.87
N LEU A 265 0.00 -11.63 1.30
CA LEU A 265 0.86 -10.71 0.55
C LEU A 265 1.26 -11.30 -0.81
N LEU A 266 1.54 -12.61 -0.86
CA LEU A 266 1.87 -13.30 -2.11
C LEU A 266 0.71 -13.23 -3.11
N PHE A 267 -0.54 -13.38 -2.69
CA PHE A 267 -1.69 -13.26 -3.58
C PHE A 267 -1.87 -11.84 -4.10
N VAL A 268 -1.78 -10.82 -3.23
CA VAL A 268 -2.03 -9.42 -3.64
C VAL A 268 -0.87 -8.86 -4.46
N GLN A 269 0.35 -8.94 -3.95
CA GLN A 269 1.53 -8.40 -4.65
C GLN A 269 1.98 -9.30 -5.80
N GLY A 270 1.78 -10.62 -5.66
CA GLY A 270 2.02 -11.58 -6.73
C GLY A 270 1.10 -11.35 -7.92
N ALA A 271 -0.17 -10.95 -7.68
CA ALA A 271 -1.08 -10.55 -8.75
C ALA A 271 -0.52 -9.37 -9.54
N VAL A 272 -0.06 -8.30 -8.85
CA VAL A 272 0.53 -7.11 -9.51
C VAL A 272 1.73 -7.49 -10.38
N PHE A 273 2.62 -8.32 -9.87
CA PHE A 273 3.81 -8.78 -10.62
C PHE A 273 3.43 -9.68 -11.81
N ILE A 274 2.51 -10.62 -11.61
CA ILE A 274 2.03 -11.53 -12.66
C ILE A 274 1.29 -10.76 -13.75
N ASP A 275 0.47 -9.77 -13.39
CA ASP A 275 -0.24 -8.92 -14.37
C ASP A 275 0.75 -8.19 -15.28
N MET A 276 1.81 -7.64 -14.70
CA MET A 276 2.87 -7.00 -15.47
C MET A 276 3.52 -8.00 -16.44
N LEU A 277 3.89 -9.19 -15.95
CA LEU A 277 4.49 -10.23 -16.81
C LEU A 277 3.56 -10.69 -17.91
N LEU A 278 2.29 -10.95 -17.59
CA LEU A 278 1.29 -11.33 -18.58
C LEU A 278 1.11 -10.24 -19.63
N TYR A 279 1.00 -8.97 -19.19
CA TYR A 279 0.89 -7.84 -20.11
C TYR A 279 2.11 -7.75 -21.04
N PHE A 280 3.34 -7.84 -20.50
CA PHE A 280 4.56 -7.78 -21.31
C PHE A 280 4.65 -8.92 -22.31
N HIS A 281 4.41 -10.16 -21.90
CA HIS A 281 4.51 -11.33 -22.76
C HIS A 281 3.45 -11.35 -23.87
N TYR A 282 2.20 -11.01 -23.55
CA TYR A 282 1.14 -10.99 -24.57
C TYR A 282 1.30 -9.81 -25.54
N THR A 283 1.67 -8.63 -25.04
CA THR A 283 1.80 -7.44 -25.87
C THR A 283 3.05 -7.50 -26.75
N HIS A 284 4.18 -7.99 -26.22
CA HIS A 284 5.41 -8.16 -27.00
C HIS A 284 5.22 -9.06 -28.24
N LYS A 285 4.41 -10.09 -28.14
CA LYS A 285 4.14 -11.01 -29.27
C LYS A 285 3.18 -10.46 -30.30
N ASN A 286 2.26 -9.59 -29.91
CA ASN A 286 1.08 -9.25 -30.69
C ASN A 286 1.07 -7.83 -31.25
N THR A 287 1.96 -6.94 -30.81
CA THR A 287 2.00 -5.53 -31.23
C THR A 287 3.42 -5.04 -31.46
N THR A 288 3.57 -4.17 -32.48
CA THR A 288 4.79 -3.38 -32.71
C THR A 288 4.88 -2.17 -31.79
N GLN A 289 3.85 -1.95 -30.96
CA GLN A 289 3.79 -0.82 -30.03
C GLN A 289 4.77 -1.01 -28.87
N ASN A 290 5.28 0.10 -28.36
CA ASN A 290 6.18 0.09 -27.20
C ASN A 290 5.39 -0.19 -25.91
N PHE A 291 5.20 -1.48 -25.59
CA PHE A 291 4.46 -1.95 -24.41
C PHE A 291 5.03 -1.39 -23.09
N THR A 292 6.32 -1.15 -23.04
CA THR A 292 6.98 -0.55 -21.86
C THR A 292 6.54 0.88 -21.64
N MET A 293 6.39 1.67 -22.70
CA MET A 293 5.89 3.04 -22.63
C MET A 293 4.44 3.08 -22.11
N HIS A 294 3.57 2.22 -22.63
CA HIS A 294 2.19 2.13 -22.16
C HIS A 294 2.09 1.71 -20.69
N TYR A 295 2.91 0.72 -20.29
CA TYR A 295 2.97 0.32 -18.89
C TYR A 295 3.56 1.42 -17.99
N GLY A 296 4.55 2.16 -18.50
CA GLY A 296 5.14 3.29 -17.80
C GLY A 296 4.15 4.44 -17.59
N SER A 297 3.33 4.75 -18.59
CA SER A 297 2.25 5.72 -18.45
C SER A 297 1.18 5.26 -17.45
N PHE A 298 0.80 3.99 -17.50
CA PHE A 298 -0.11 3.37 -16.53
C PHE A 298 0.46 3.44 -15.11
N TYR A 299 1.69 2.99 -14.89
CA TYR A 299 2.32 2.96 -13.58
C TYR A 299 2.67 4.36 -13.04
N GLY A 300 3.22 5.23 -13.91
CA GLY A 300 3.75 6.54 -13.54
C GLY A 300 2.72 7.66 -13.45
N LYS A 301 1.56 7.51 -14.08
CA LYS A 301 0.49 8.52 -14.07
C LYS A 301 -0.75 7.99 -13.36
N TYR A 302 -1.41 7.01 -13.95
CA TYR A 302 -2.60 6.40 -13.36
C TYR A 302 -2.31 5.79 -11.98
N GLY A 303 -1.27 4.95 -11.86
CA GLY A 303 -0.94 4.25 -10.61
C GLY A 303 -0.56 5.18 -9.46
N ILE A 304 0.10 6.31 -9.76
CA ILE A 304 0.43 7.33 -8.76
C ILE A 304 -0.84 7.99 -8.23
N LEU A 305 -1.70 8.48 -9.11
CA LEU A 305 -2.92 9.19 -8.73
C LEU A 305 -3.86 8.27 -7.93
N MET A 306 -4.12 7.07 -8.45
CA MET A 306 -4.93 6.08 -7.75
C MET A 306 -4.33 5.68 -6.42
N GLY A 307 -3.02 5.47 -6.36
CA GLY A 307 -2.30 5.11 -5.14
C GLY A 307 -2.39 6.18 -4.05
N ILE A 308 -2.23 7.46 -4.40
CA ILE A 308 -2.37 8.58 -3.47
C ILE A 308 -3.79 8.62 -2.89
N LEU A 309 -4.82 8.57 -3.73
CA LEU A 309 -6.22 8.64 -3.30
C LEU A 309 -6.61 7.43 -2.45
N VAL A 310 -6.24 6.21 -2.85
CA VAL A 310 -6.45 5.00 -2.03
C VAL A 310 -5.75 5.11 -0.69
N CYS A 311 -4.49 5.60 -0.66
CA CYS A 311 -3.75 5.81 0.58
C CYS A 311 -4.46 6.78 1.52
N LEU A 312 -4.96 7.91 1.00
CA LEU A 312 -5.72 8.90 1.78
C LEU A 312 -7.02 8.30 2.34
N ILE A 313 -7.77 7.55 1.54
CA ILE A 313 -8.99 6.88 2.01
C ILE A 313 -8.67 5.83 3.08
N CYS A 314 -7.55 5.11 2.98
CA CYS A 314 -7.13 4.14 3.98
C CYS A 314 -6.86 4.75 5.38
N PHE A 315 -6.63 6.07 5.50
CA PHE A 315 -6.56 6.73 6.82
C PHE A 315 -7.86 6.56 7.62
N ILE A 316 -9.00 6.43 6.95
CA ILE A 316 -10.31 6.24 7.57
C ILE A 316 -10.33 4.94 8.41
N MET A 317 -9.62 3.89 7.97
CA MET A 317 -9.65 2.59 8.64
C MET A 317 -8.86 2.50 9.95
N ILE A 318 -7.97 3.45 10.24
CA ILE A 318 -7.05 3.39 11.39
C ILE A 318 -7.80 3.27 12.72
N LYS A 319 -8.71 4.20 12.98
CA LYS A 319 -9.46 4.25 14.26
C LYS A 319 -10.45 3.09 14.40
N PRO A 320 -11.32 2.80 13.40
CA PRO A 320 -12.24 1.69 13.47
C PRO A 320 -11.56 0.33 13.68
N LEU A 321 -10.50 0.03 12.94
CA LEU A 321 -9.79 -1.24 13.03
C LEU A 321 -9.18 -1.46 14.42
N ALA A 322 -8.56 -0.43 14.98
CA ALA A 322 -8.00 -0.49 16.34
C ALA A 322 -9.09 -0.69 17.40
N ALA A 323 -10.24 -0.02 17.25
CA ALA A 323 -11.38 -0.16 18.13
C ALA A 323 -12.02 -1.57 18.06
N ILE A 324 -12.23 -2.09 16.84
CA ILE A 324 -12.74 -3.45 16.61
C ILE A 324 -11.86 -4.48 17.34
N GLY A 325 -10.54 -4.41 17.16
CA GLY A 325 -9.62 -5.32 17.84
C GLY A 325 -9.62 -5.21 19.36
N GLN A 326 -9.89 -4.02 19.90
CA GLN A 326 -10.01 -3.82 21.35
C GLN A 326 -11.30 -4.41 21.91
N PHE A 327 -12.44 -4.11 21.27
CA PHE A 327 -13.74 -4.63 21.71
C PHE A 327 -13.86 -6.15 21.54
N HIS A 328 -13.29 -6.68 20.46
CA HIS A 328 -13.23 -8.14 20.26
C HIS A 328 -12.47 -8.86 21.40
N ARG A 329 -11.32 -8.31 21.85
CA ARG A 329 -10.59 -8.86 23.00
C ARG A 329 -11.33 -8.74 24.34
N ARG A 330 -12.35 -7.89 24.43
CA ARG A 330 -13.23 -7.75 25.59
C ARG A 330 -14.53 -8.55 25.45
N GLU A 331 -14.66 -9.29 24.36
CA GLU A 331 -15.88 -10.07 24.03
C GLU A 331 -17.14 -9.21 23.87
N ASP A 332 -16.97 -7.89 23.64
CA ASP A 332 -18.07 -6.96 23.39
C ASP A 332 -18.43 -6.95 21.90
N TYR A 333 -19.15 -7.99 21.48
CA TYR A 333 -19.55 -8.18 20.07
C TYR A 333 -20.53 -7.11 19.57
N ARG A 334 -21.30 -6.48 20.46
CA ARG A 334 -22.19 -5.38 20.10
C ARG A 334 -21.40 -4.16 19.67
N ALA A 335 -20.40 -3.77 20.47
CA ALA A 335 -19.53 -2.66 20.14
C ALA A 335 -18.69 -2.95 18.88
N VAL A 336 -18.26 -4.22 18.66
CA VAL A 336 -17.58 -4.64 17.41
C VAL A 336 -18.48 -4.38 16.20
N LYS A 337 -19.76 -4.81 16.26
CA LYS A 337 -20.73 -4.60 15.18
C LYS A 337 -20.99 -3.12 14.92
N GLU A 338 -21.18 -2.31 15.95
CA GLU A 338 -21.41 -0.86 15.84
C GLU A 338 -20.21 -0.15 15.19
N ARG A 339 -18.97 -0.50 15.59
CA ARG A 339 -17.76 0.08 15.02
C ARG A 339 -17.52 -0.36 13.58
N PHE A 340 -17.84 -1.61 13.27
CA PHE A 340 -17.77 -2.13 11.91
C PHE A 340 -18.77 -1.41 10.99
N ALA A 341 -20.04 -1.30 11.41
CA ALA A 341 -21.08 -0.60 10.67
C ALA A 341 -20.70 0.87 10.40
N ALA A 342 -20.22 1.58 11.43
CA ALA A 342 -19.76 2.96 11.29
C ALA A 342 -18.57 3.09 10.31
N ALA A 343 -17.64 2.13 10.30
CA ALA A 343 -16.51 2.13 9.37
C ALA A 343 -16.96 1.91 7.92
N VAL A 344 -17.86 0.96 7.68
CA VAL A 344 -18.42 0.70 6.33
C VAL A 344 -19.15 1.93 5.82
N HIS A 345 -19.96 2.56 6.67
CA HIS A 345 -20.65 3.81 6.31
C HIS A 345 -19.66 4.95 6.01
N ALA A 346 -18.58 5.07 6.81
CA ALA A 346 -17.51 6.04 6.54
C ALA A 346 -16.85 5.84 5.17
N PHE A 347 -16.58 4.60 4.75
CA PHE A 347 -16.08 4.34 3.39
C PHE A 347 -17.07 4.80 2.32
N CYS A 348 -18.36 4.57 2.50
CA CYS A 348 -19.36 5.04 1.55
C CYS A 348 -19.39 6.58 1.48
N ILE A 349 -19.31 7.27 2.61
CA ILE A 349 -19.34 8.73 2.67
C ILE A 349 -18.11 9.38 2.01
N TYR A 350 -16.92 8.78 2.13
CA TYR A 350 -15.67 9.37 1.63
C TYR A 350 -15.21 8.80 0.29
N ALA A 351 -15.28 7.48 0.11
CA ALA A 351 -14.73 6.83 -1.07
C ALA A 351 -15.66 6.85 -2.27
N VAL A 352 -16.98 6.79 -2.06
CA VAL A 352 -17.96 6.84 -3.15
C VAL A 352 -17.90 8.19 -3.88
N PRO A 353 -17.98 9.35 -3.20
CA PRO A 353 -17.84 10.62 -3.91
C PRO A 353 -16.46 10.79 -4.55
N ALA A 354 -15.38 10.34 -3.89
CA ALA A 354 -14.05 10.40 -4.48
C ALA A 354 -13.98 9.60 -5.79
N ALA A 355 -14.60 8.41 -5.85
CA ALA A 355 -14.67 7.60 -7.06
C ALA A 355 -15.49 8.27 -8.17
N ILE A 356 -16.68 8.76 -7.84
CA ILE A 356 -17.59 9.37 -8.81
C ILE A 356 -17.01 10.69 -9.32
N LEU A 357 -16.56 11.58 -8.43
CA LEU A 357 -15.97 12.86 -8.83
C LEU A 357 -14.68 12.65 -9.64
N LEU A 358 -13.84 11.65 -9.30
CA LEU A 358 -12.68 11.31 -10.11
C LEU A 358 -13.09 10.89 -11.54
N ALA A 359 -14.16 10.12 -11.70
CA ALA A 359 -14.64 9.74 -13.03
C ALA A 359 -15.05 10.94 -13.88
N PHE A 360 -15.77 11.93 -13.29
CA PHE A 360 -16.18 13.15 -13.98
C PHE A 360 -15.02 14.13 -14.21
N LEU A 361 -14.12 14.25 -13.26
CA LEU A 361 -13.00 15.19 -13.28
C LEU A 361 -11.67 14.55 -13.74
N ALA A 362 -11.69 13.35 -14.33
CA ALA A 362 -10.49 12.63 -14.75
C ALA A 362 -9.62 13.47 -15.70
N LYS A 363 -10.23 14.15 -16.68
CA LYS A 363 -9.51 15.01 -17.62
C LYS A 363 -8.87 16.23 -16.96
N PRO A 364 -9.60 17.10 -16.26
CA PRO A 364 -9.00 18.25 -15.56
C PRO A 364 -7.86 17.86 -14.60
N ILE A 365 -8.07 16.81 -13.82
CA ILE A 365 -7.07 16.33 -12.84
C ILE A 365 -5.81 15.81 -13.53
N THR A 366 -5.97 15.04 -14.61
CA THR A 366 -4.83 14.50 -15.37
C THR A 366 -4.06 15.62 -16.05
N ASP A 367 -4.74 16.57 -16.67
CA ASP A 367 -4.14 17.72 -17.35
C ASP A 367 -3.36 18.60 -16.37
N MET A 368 -3.86 18.78 -15.14
CA MET A 368 -3.18 19.52 -14.08
C MET A 368 -1.89 18.85 -13.62
N MET A 369 -1.89 17.51 -13.48
CA MET A 369 -0.76 16.77 -12.89
C MET A 369 0.30 16.35 -13.92
N PHE A 370 -0.11 15.98 -15.13
CA PHE A 370 0.75 15.29 -16.10
C PHE A 370 0.67 15.89 -17.51
N GLY A 371 -0.15 16.92 -17.75
CA GLY A 371 -0.50 17.39 -19.09
C GLY A 371 -1.46 16.44 -19.82
N THR A 372 -1.82 16.79 -21.06
CA THR A 372 -2.82 16.04 -21.86
C THR A 372 -2.35 14.63 -22.19
N VAL A 373 -3.02 13.61 -21.62
CA VAL A 373 -2.72 12.19 -21.85
C VAL A 373 -4.02 11.40 -21.97
N ASN A 374 -4.51 11.22 -23.19
CA ASN A 374 -5.83 10.62 -23.47
C ASN A 374 -6.00 9.19 -22.90
N GLY A 375 -5.00 8.32 -22.99
CA GLY A 375 -5.09 6.94 -22.49
C GLY A 375 -5.27 6.85 -20.97
N THR A 376 -4.64 7.74 -20.20
CA THR A 376 -4.76 7.79 -18.74
C THR A 376 -6.15 8.25 -18.29
N ILE A 377 -6.79 9.17 -19.02
CA ILE A 377 -8.14 9.67 -18.71
C ILE A 377 -9.15 8.52 -18.73
N PHE A 378 -9.17 7.74 -19.82
CA PHE A 378 -10.07 6.59 -19.96
C PHE A 378 -9.89 5.57 -18.84
N LEU A 379 -8.63 5.23 -18.50
CA LEU A 379 -8.33 4.30 -17.41
C LEU A 379 -8.84 4.82 -16.05
N LEU A 380 -8.67 6.10 -15.76
CA LEU A 380 -9.17 6.72 -14.53
C LEU A 380 -10.70 6.70 -14.45
N GLN A 381 -11.38 7.02 -15.55
CA GLN A 381 -12.84 7.00 -15.60
C GLN A 381 -13.40 5.62 -15.29
N VAL A 382 -12.89 4.61 -15.98
CA VAL A 382 -13.39 3.23 -15.85
C VAL A 382 -13.07 2.62 -14.50
N SER A 383 -11.85 2.83 -14.02
CA SER A 383 -11.38 2.20 -12.78
C SER A 383 -11.50 3.06 -11.53
N SER A 384 -12.17 4.21 -11.61
CA SER A 384 -12.41 5.09 -10.45
C SER A 384 -13.10 4.38 -9.27
N SER A 385 -13.95 3.38 -9.55
CA SER A 385 -14.59 2.53 -8.53
C SER A 385 -13.59 1.81 -7.62
N LEU A 386 -12.33 1.61 -8.06
CA LEU A 386 -11.27 1.04 -7.23
C LEU A 386 -10.94 1.90 -6.00
N LEU A 387 -11.27 3.20 -6.01
CA LEU A 387 -11.14 4.07 -4.83
C LEU A 387 -12.05 3.63 -3.66
N PHE A 388 -13.17 2.99 -3.97
CA PHE A 388 -14.03 2.39 -2.96
C PHE A 388 -13.66 0.91 -2.70
N ILE A 389 -13.43 0.14 -3.77
CA ILE A 389 -13.23 -1.31 -3.71
C ILE A 389 -11.96 -1.68 -2.94
N ILE A 390 -10.81 -1.05 -3.27
CA ILE A 390 -9.51 -1.40 -2.65
C ILE A 390 -9.48 -1.14 -1.15
N PRO A 391 -9.84 0.07 -0.64
CA PRO A 391 -9.85 0.32 0.81
C PRO A 391 -10.82 -0.57 1.57
N CYS A 392 -12.01 -0.84 1.01
CA CYS A 392 -12.98 -1.77 1.62
C CYS A 392 -12.45 -3.20 1.66
N ALA A 393 -11.85 -3.70 0.58
CA ALA A 393 -11.25 -5.02 0.53
C ALA A 393 -10.13 -5.18 1.58
N ILE A 394 -9.25 -4.19 1.67
CA ILE A 394 -8.18 -4.14 2.67
C ILE A 394 -8.77 -4.12 4.09
N PHE A 395 -9.76 -3.27 4.35
CA PHE A 395 -10.39 -3.15 5.66
C PHE A 395 -11.06 -4.46 6.08
N PHE A 396 -11.88 -5.07 5.22
CA PHE A 396 -12.56 -6.33 5.52
C PHE A 396 -11.56 -7.46 5.79
N ASN A 397 -10.49 -7.50 5.02
CA ASN A 397 -9.41 -8.46 5.20
C ASN A 397 -8.74 -8.32 6.58
N TYR A 398 -8.40 -7.09 6.98
CA TYR A 398 -7.81 -6.81 8.30
C TYR A 398 -8.78 -7.05 9.45
N VAL A 399 -10.08 -6.77 9.28
CA VAL A 399 -11.09 -7.08 10.30
C VAL A 399 -11.16 -8.57 10.54
N LEU A 400 -11.24 -9.42 9.49
CA LEU A 400 -11.23 -10.89 9.62
C LEU A 400 -9.99 -11.39 10.35
N GLN A 401 -8.81 -10.85 10.05
CA GLN A 401 -7.59 -11.19 10.77
C GLN A 401 -7.65 -10.79 12.25
N THR A 402 -8.20 -9.60 12.52
CA THR A 402 -8.31 -9.03 13.88
C THR A 402 -9.25 -9.83 14.78
N ILE A 403 -10.34 -10.38 14.22
CA ILE A 403 -11.31 -11.23 14.94
C ILE A 403 -10.94 -12.72 14.93
N GLY A 404 -9.72 -13.06 14.51
CA GLY A 404 -9.22 -14.44 14.52
C GLY A 404 -9.71 -15.34 13.38
N LYS A 405 -10.39 -14.78 12.36
CA LYS A 405 -10.89 -15.50 11.18
C LYS A 405 -9.94 -15.43 9.99
N GLN A 406 -8.64 -15.46 10.28
CA GLN A 406 -7.58 -15.33 9.25
C GLN A 406 -7.62 -16.43 8.17
N SER A 407 -8.06 -17.67 8.51
CA SER A 407 -8.18 -18.76 7.54
C SER A 407 -9.26 -18.50 6.48
N LEU A 408 -10.37 -17.84 6.86
CA LEU A 408 -11.41 -17.44 5.91
C LEU A 408 -10.91 -16.32 5.00
N ALA A 409 -10.22 -15.33 5.57
CA ALA A 409 -9.59 -14.26 4.79
C ALA A 409 -8.58 -14.83 3.78
N PHE A 410 -7.75 -15.79 4.19
CA PHE A 410 -6.81 -16.49 3.31
C PHE A 410 -7.52 -17.21 2.16
N ARG A 411 -8.54 -18.04 2.47
CA ARG A 411 -9.31 -18.75 1.45
C ARG A 411 -9.93 -17.80 0.43
N ASN A 412 -10.55 -16.74 0.91
CA ASN A 412 -11.21 -15.75 0.05
C ASN A 412 -10.20 -15.01 -0.85
N CYS A 413 -9.01 -14.66 -0.33
CA CYS A 413 -7.93 -14.09 -1.14
C CYS A 413 -7.40 -15.08 -2.19
N ALA A 414 -7.25 -16.37 -1.83
CA ALA A 414 -6.78 -17.40 -2.76
C ALA A 414 -7.76 -17.61 -3.93
N VAL A 415 -9.07 -17.71 -3.62
CA VAL A 415 -10.10 -17.82 -4.65
C VAL A 415 -10.10 -16.59 -5.56
N SER A 416 -10.04 -15.38 -4.98
CA SER A 416 -10.00 -14.14 -5.74
C SER A 416 -8.79 -14.06 -6.65
N PHE A 417 -7.62 -14.53 -6.19
CA PHE A 417 -6.38 -14.55 -6.95
C PHE A 417 -6.48 -15.48 -8.18
N VAL A 418 -7.02 -16.69 -8.01
CA VAL A 418 -7.17 -17.65 -9.13
C VAL A 418 -8.13 -17.10 -10.19
N VAL A 419 -9.29 -16.58 -9.76
CA VAL A 419 -10.28 -15.99 -10.68
C VAL A 419 -9.70 -14.76 -11.40
N HIS A 420 -8.94 -13.92 -10.67
CA HIS A 420 -8.27 -12.74 -11.21
C HIS A 420 -7.30 -13.10 -12.35
N ILE A 421 -6.41 -14.09 -12.15
CA ILE A 421 -5.48 -14.50 -13.22
C ILE A 421 -6.24 -14.95 -14.46
N GLY A 422 -7.29 -15.77 -14.29
CA GLY A 422 -8.15 -16.19 -15.41
C GLY A 422 -8.79 -15.01 -16.13
N ALA A 423 -9.27 -14.01 -15.39
CA ALA A 423 -9.87 -12.81 -15.94
C ALA A 423 -8.85 -11.95 -16.72
N VAL A 424 -7.63 -11.74 -16.18
CA VAL A 424 -6.59 -10.97 -16.87
C VAL A 424 -6.16 -11.64 -18.16
N VAL A 425 -6.00 -12.97 -18.17
CA VAL A 425 -5.70 -13.72 -19.39
C VAL A 425 -6.84 -13.58 -20.41
N LEU A 426 -8.11 -13.67 -19.98
CA LEU A 426 -9.27 -13.46 -20.84
C LEU A 426 -9.26 -12.04 -21.45
N PHE A 427 -9.04 -11.01 -20.64
CA PHE A 427 -9.00 -9.62 -21.07
C PHE A 427 -7.86 -9.33 -22.05
N LEU A 428 -6.68 -9.91 -21.82
CA LEU A 428 -5.52 -9.76 -22.72
C LEU A 428 -5.67 -10.56 -24.02
N LYS A 429 -6.02 -11.86 -23.91
CA LYS A 429 -5.95 -12.79 -25.04
C LYS A 429 -7.21 -12.80 -25.91
N VAL A 430 -8.39 -12.67 -25.31
CA VAL A 430 -9.68 -12.78 -26.00
C VAL A 430 -10.26 -11.41 -26.32
N MET A 431 -10.25 -10.50 -25.32
CA MET A 431 -10.87 -9.19 -25.49
C MET A 431 -9.89 -8.12 -26.02
N HIS A 432 -8.60 -8.41 -26.06
CA HIS A 432 -7.55 -7.52 -26.57
C HIS A 432 -7.55 -6.10 -25.96
N LEU A 433 -7.86 -5.97 -24.65
CA LEU A 433 -8.02 -4.68 -23.97
C LEU A 433 -6.68 -3.98 -23.67
N GLY A 434 -5.53 -4.56 -24.04
CA GLY A 434 -4.22 -3.96 -23.80
C GLY A 434 -3.97 -3.66 -22.32
N ILE A 435 -3.47 -2.45 -22.03
CA ILE A 435 -3.14 -2.05 -20.65
C ILE A 435 -4.38 -1.95 -19.72
N ALA A 436 -5.58 -1.74 -20.27
CA ALA A 436 -6.81 -1.71 -19.49
C ALA A 436 -7.12 -3.08 -18.84
N SER A 437 -6.58 -4.18 -19.38
CA SER A 437 -6.69 -5.52 -18.79
C SER A 437 -6.16 -5.58 -17.35
N VAL A 438 -5.10 -4.85 -17.06
CA VAL A 438 -4.51 -4.78 -15.71
C VAL A 438 -5.45 -4.03 -14.76
N ALA A 439 -6.01 -2.90 -15.18
CA ALA A 439 -6.95 -2.12 -14.37
C ALA A 439 -8.24 -2.91 -14.08
N TYR A 440 -8.81 -3.56 -15.09
CA TYR A 440 -9.97 -4.45 -14.92
C TYR A 440 -9.63 -5.67 -14.06
N GLY A 441 -8.42 -6.22 -14.21
CA GLY A 441 -7.90 -7.27 -13.35
C GLY A 441 -7.95 -6.89 -11.87
N TYR A 442 -7.48 -5.68 -11.52
CA TYR A 442 -7.57 -5.19 -10.14
C TYR A 442 -9.02 -5.04 -9.66
N MET A 443 -9.96 -4.65 -10.54
CA MET A 443 -11.39 -4.60 -10.17
C MET A 443 -11.91 -6.00 -9.83
N VAL A 444 -11.53 -7.03 -10.59
CA VAL A 444 -11.89 -8.42 -10.29
C VAL A 444 -11.24 -8.89 -8.98
N LEU A 445 -9.93 -8.71 -8.81
CA LEU A 445 -9.21 -9.15 -7.61
C LEU A 445 -9.80 -8.54 -6.32
N PHE A 446 -9.74 -7.22 -6.24
CA PHE A 446 -10.15 -6.51 -5.04
C PHE A 446 -11.67 -6.52 -4.86
N GLY A 447 -12.45 -6.54 -5.95
CA GLY A 447 -13.90 -6.70 -5.93
C GLY A 447 -14.33 -8.04 -5.32
N LEU A 448 -13.71 -9.13 -5.74
CA LEU A 448 -13.98 -10.45 -5.17
C LEU A 448 -13.51 -10.53 -3.70
N ILE A 449 -12.32 -10.01 -3.37
CA ILE A 449 -11.88 -9.95 -1.96
C ILE A 449 -12.89 -9.17 -1.11
N MET A 450 -13.35 -8.01 -1.59
CA MET A 450 -14.35 -7.18 -0.89
C MET A 450 -15.68 -7.94 -0.71
N ILE A 451 -16.21 -8.56 -1.76
CA ILE A 451 -17.48 -9.29 -1.72
C ILE A 451 -17.37 -10.50 -0.80
N LEU A 452 -16.40 -11.39 -1.00
CA LEU A 452 -16.27 -12.62 -0.22
C LEU A 452 -15.97 -12.36 1.26
N ASN A 453 -15.07 -11.42 1.56
CA ASN A 453 -14.80 -11.02 2.94
C ASN A 453 -15.96 -10.26 3.55
N GLY A 454 -16.67 -9.42 2.78
CA GLY A 454 -17.86 -8.71 3.21
C GLY A 454 -19.00 -9.68 3.58
N MET A 455 -19.33 -10.62 2.71
CA MET A 455 -20.33 -11.66 2.99
C MET A 455 -19.98 -12.44 4.27
N THR A 456 -18.72 -12.83 4.43
CA THR A 456 -18.24 -13.52 5.63
C THR A 456 -18.42 -12.67 6.89
N LEU A 457 -18.08 -11.38 6.84
CA LEU A 457 -18.20 -10.46 7.99
C LEU A 457 -19.65 -10.13 8.31
N PHE A 458 -20.49 -9.86 7.30
CA PHE A 458 -21.90 -9.53 7.49
C PHE A 458 -22.65 -10.70 8.14
N SER A 459 -22.38 -11.93 7.68
CA SER A 459 -22.92 -13.14 8.28
C SER A 459 -22.42 -13.34 9.72
N TYR A 460 -21.11 -13.23 9.96
CA TYR A 460 -20.52 -13.46 11.29
C TYR A 460 -20.97 -12.44 12.33
N LEU A 461 -21.02 -11.15 11.95
CA LEU A 461 -21.44 -10.06 12.82
C LEU A 461 -22.97 -9.88 12.85
N LYS A 462 -23.72 -10.68 12.09
CA LYS A 462 -25.18 -10.52 11.89
C LYS A 462 -25.52 -9.06 11.57
N TYR A 463 -24.74 -8.47 10.64
CA TYR A 463 -24.89 -7.08 10.21
C TYR A 463 -25.74 -7.02 8.94
N THR A 464 -26.82 -6.27 9.00
CA THR A 464 -27.69 -5.96 7.86
C THR A 464 -27.54 -4.47 7.55
N PRO A 465 -26.89 -4.11 6.45
CA PRO A 465 -26.74 -2.70 6.06
C PRO A 465 -28.05 -2.11 5.53
N ASP A 466 -28.31 -0.85 5.86
CA ASP A 466 -29.31 -0.04 5.16
C ASP A 466 -28.65 0.48 3.86
N TYR A 467 -28.84 -0.27 2.77
CA TYR A 467 -28.19 0.03 1.49
C TYR A 467 -28.60 1.39 0.93
N VAL A 468 -29.85 1.81 1.13
CA VAL A 468 -30.35 3.09 0.62
C VAL A 468 -29.61 4.24 1.28
N ARG A 469 -29.53 4.23 2.59
CA ARG A 469 -28.90 5.27 3.37
C ARG A 469 -27.37 5.22 3.29
N MET A 470 -26.81 4.01 3.32
CA MET A 470 -25.38 3.79 3.36
C MET A 470 -24.71 4.07 2.00
N LEU A 471 -25.32 3.63 0.91
CA LEU A 471 -24.75 3.70 -0.44
C LEU A 471 -25.58 4.57 -1.39
N GLY A 472 -26.91 4.43 -1.38
CA GLY A 472 -27.80 5.11 -2.32
C GLY A 472 -27.71 6.64 -2.21
N ILE A 473 -27.78 7.18 -1.00
CA ILE A 473 -27.70 8.65 -0.78
C ILE A 473 -26.32 9.20 -1.15
N PRO A 474 -25.17 8.63 -0.70
CA PRO A 474 -23.85 9.06 -1.15
C PRO A 474 -23.66 9.00 -2.67
N VAL A 475 -24.15 7.95 -3.34
CA VAL A 475 -24.07 7.82 -4.80
C VAL A 475 -24.90 8.93 -5.48
N LEU A 476 -26.15 9.12 -5.06
CA LEU A 476 -27.02 10.14 -5.64
C LEU A 476 -26.45 11.55 -5.48
N ALA A 477 -26.00 11.89 -4.27
CA ALA A 477 -25.38 13.18 -3.99
C ALA A 477 -24.11 13.39 -4.84
N ALA A 478 -23.25 12.38 -4.96
CA ALA A 478 -22.03 12.45 -5.74
C ALA A 478 -22.30 12.51 -7.26
N MET A 479 -23.33 11.83 -7.76
CA MET A 479 -23.72 11.91 -9.18
C MET A 479 -24.22 13.29 -9.55
N ILE A 480 -25.10 13.89 -8.71
CA ILE A 480 -25.61 15.24 -8.95
C ILE A 480 -24.46 16.26 -8.96
N THR A 481 -23.58 16.20 -7.95
CA THR A 481 -22.43 17.12 -7.89
C THR A 481 -21.44 16.89 -9.01
N GLY A 482 -21.17 15.64 -9.39
CA GLY A 482 -20.26 15.31 -10.50
C GLY A 482 -20.78 15.83 -11.85
N LEU A 483 -22.08 15.76 -12.09
CA LEU A 483 -22.69 16.35 -13.29
C LEU A 483 -22.56 17.89 -13.29
N LEU A 484 -22.80 18.53 -12.16
CA LEU A 484 -22.63 19.99 -12.03
C LEU A 484 -21.15 20.39 -12.21
N ASP A 485 -20.21 19.61 -11.65
CA ASP A 485 -18.79 19.82 -11.84
C ASP A 485 -18.35 19.67 -13.31
N MET A 486 -18.91 18.69 -14.01
CA MET A 486 -18.61 18.52 -15.43
C MET A 486 -19.08 19.72 -16.26
N LEU A 487 -20.25 20.29 -15.95
CA LEU A 487 -20.74 21.50 -16.61
C LEU A 487 -19.88 22.72 -16.26
N LEU A 488 -19.50 22.87 -14.99
CA LEU A 488 -18.61 23.94 -14.52
C LEU A 488 -17.22 23.83 -15.17
N ALA A 489 -16.66 22.63 -15.24
CA ALA A 489 -15.37 22.40 -15.89
C ALA A 489 -15.38 22.77 -17.37
N ARG A 490 -16.46 22.46 -18.10
CA ARG A 490 -16.60 22.87 -19.51
C ARG A 490 -16.68 24.40 -19.66
N ALA A 491 -17.43 25.06 -18.78
CA ALA A 491 -17.59 26.52 -18.84
C ALA A 491 -16.30 27.28 -18.50
N MET A 492 -15.49 26.76 -17.59
CA MET A 492 -14.27 27.41 -17.09
C MET A 492 -12.99 27.06 -17.87
N PHE A 493 -12.98 25.93 -18.60
CA PHE A 493 -11.72 25.41 -19.17
C PHE A 493 -11.08 26.38 -20.16
N GLU A 494 -11.89 27.06 -20.98
CA GLU A 494 -11.41 28.03 -21.98
C GLU A 494 -10.99 29.38 -21.37
N THR A 495 -11.57 29.74 -20.22
CA THR A 495 -11.40 31.08 -19.61
C THR A 495 -10.33 31.09 -18.51
N ALA A 496 -10.25 30.05 -17.68
CA ALA A 496 -9.42 30.03 -16.47
C ALA A 496 -8.18 29.12 -16.58
N GLY A 497 -8.06 28.35 -17.66
CA GLY A 497 -6.99 27.36 -17.82
C GLY A 497 -7.20 26.08 -16.98
N GLY A 498 -6.54 24.98 -17.37
CA GLY A 498 -6.79 23.65 -16.82
C GLY A 498 -6.54 23.51 -15.31
N THR A 499 -5.48 24.12 -14.78
CA THR A 499 -5.12 23.99 -13.34
C THR A 499 -6.13 24.70 -12.44
N VAL A 500 -6.52 25.93 -12.77
CA VAL A 500 -7.50 26.71 -11.98
C VAL A 500 -8.85 26.02 -12.03
N THR A 501 -9.29 25.61 -13.22
CA THR A 501 -10.53 24.84 -13.41
C THR A 501 -10.56 23.59 -12.54
N SER A 502 -9.46 22.80 -12.51
CA SER A 502 -9.38 21.59 -11.69
C SER A 502 -9.53 21.86 -10.20
N ILE A 503 -8.83 22.88 -9.68
CA ILE A 503 -8.91 23.24 -8.26
C ILE A 503 -10.31 23.72 -7.89
N VAL A 504 -10.92 24.58 -8.70
CA VAL A 504 -12.27 25.09 -8.46
C VAL A 504 -13.30 23.97 -8.48
N CYS A 505 -13.26 23.06 -9.46
CA CYS A 505 -14.15 21.92 -9.54
C CYS A 505 -13.99 20.95 -8.37
N ILE A 506 -12.77 20.63 -7.95
CA ILE A 506 -12.55 19.78 -6.77
C ILE A 506 -13.17 20.39 -5.50
N LEU A 507 -13.00 21.69 -5.30
CA LEU A 507 -13.55 22.40 -4.13
C LEU A 507 -15.09 22.49 -4.21
N PHE A 508 -15.62 22.81 -5.39
CA PHE A 508 -17.06 22.90 -5.63
C PHE A 508 -17.73 21.53 -5.46
N GLY A 509 -17.15 20.46 -6.04
CA GLY A 509 -17.64 19.09 -5.92
C GLY A 509 -17.66 18.59 -4.47
N ALA A 510 -16.59 18.87 -3.72
CA ALA A 510 -16.52 18.51 -2.31
C ALA A 510 -17.56 19.27 -1.47
N ALA A 511 -17.73 20.58 -1.68
CA ALA A 511 -18.70 21.39 -0.97
C ALA A 511 -20.13 20.99 -1.32
N GLY A 512 -20.45 20.89 -2.62
CA GLY A 512 -21.76 20.48 -3.12
C GLY A 512 -22.18 19.10 -2.63
N TYR A 513 -21.25 18.15 -2.65
CA TYR A 513 -21.49 16.82 -2.11
C TYR A 513 -21.85 16.84 -0.62
N ILE A 514 -21.11 17.60 0.20
CA ILE A 514 -21.37 17.71 1.64
C ILE A 514 -22.76 18.32 1.88
N VAL A 515 -23.12 19.38 1.17
CA VAL A 515 -24.45 20.02 1.28
C VAL A 515 -25.56 19.02 0.93
N LEU A 516 -25.45 18.32 -0.21
CA LEU A 516 -26.45 17.34 -0.64
C LEU A 516 -26.53 16.13 0.31
N LEU A 517 -25.38 15.65 0.84
CA LEU A 517 -25.36 14.56 1.80
C LEU A 517 -26.19 14.89 3.06
N PHE A 518 -26.09 16.12 3.57
CA PHE A 518 -26.89 16.57 4.70
C PHE A 518 -28.34 16.83 4.33
N ALA A 519 -28.61 17.48 3.19
CA ALA A 519 -29.97 17.77 2.71
C ALA A 519 -30.79 16.49 2.52
N LEU A 520 -30.16 15.43 1.99
CA LEU A 520 -30.76 14.10 1.81
C LEU A 520 -30.76 13.24 3.10
N ARG A 521 -30.33 13.79 4.22
CA ARG A 521 -30.25 13.08 5.52
C ARG A 521 -29.42 11.78 5.47
N GLY A 522 -28.36 11.77 4.65
CA GLY A 522 -27.46 10.62 4.49
C GLY A 522 -26.68 10.27 5.76
N VAL A 523 -26.54 11.20 6.71
CA VAL A 523 -25.76 11.04 7.95
C VAL A 523 -26.52 11.56 9.16
N ASN A 524 -26.36 10.86 10.31
CA ASN A 524 -26.88 11.29 11.61
C ASN A 524 -25.75 11.79 12.51
N LYS A 525 -26.07 12.71 13.42
CA LYS A 525 -25.14 13.23 14.43
C LYS A 525 -24.46 12.15 15.27
N LYS A 526 -25.19 11.08 15.62
CA LYS A 526 -24.66 9.94 16.37
C LYS A 526 -23.62 9.15 15.57
N GLU A 527 -23.86 8.91 14.29
CA GLU A 527 -22.94 8.22 13.39
C GLU A 527 -21.67 9.05 13.14
N LEU A 528 -21.81 10.35 12.91
CA LEU A 528 -20.68 11.26 12.75
C LEU A 528 -19.71 11.23 13.94
N SER A 529 -20.19 11.03 15.17
CA SER A 529 -19.32 10.90 16.35
C SER A 529 -18.43 9.67 16.33
N LEU A 530 -18.76 8.64 15.54
CA LEU A 530 -18.04 7.36 15.44
C LEU A 530 -17.05 7.33 14.28
N ILE A 531 -17.24 8.19 13.26
CA ILE A 531 -16.40 8.23 12.06
C ILE A 531 -15.22 9.21 12.21
N PRO A 532 -14.08 8.91 11.56
CA PRO A 532 -12.95 9.84 11.49
C PRO A 532 -13.36 11.14 10.75
N GLY A 533 -12.99 12.29 11.31
CA GLY A 533 -13.38 13.59 10.74
C GLY A 533 -14.83 14.00 10.99
N GLY A 534 -15.62 13.17 11.65
CA GLY A 534 -17.04 13.43 11.90
C GLY A 534 -17.33 14.69 12.73
N SER A 535 -16.39 15.12 13.59
CA SER A 535 -16.49 16.41 14.31
C SER A 535 -16.50 17.62 13.36
N ILE A 536 -15.69 17.55 12.29
CA ILE A 536 -15.66 18.61 11.26
C ILE A 536 -16.99 18.62 10.50
N LEU A 537 -17.45 17.44 10.07
CA LEU A 537 -18.73 17.30 9.37
C LEU A 537 -19.91 17.74 10.26
N THR A 538 -19.88 17.43 11.57
CA THR A 538 -20.90 17.89 12.51
C THR A 538 -20.92 19.42 12.62
N GLY A 539 -19.75 20.05 12.71
CA GLY A 539 -19.63 21.51 12.71
C GLY A 539 -20.19 22.15 11.44
N LEU A 540 -19.84 21.59 10.27
CA LEU A 540 -20.37 22.04 8.98
C LEU A 540 -21.89 21.86 8.88
N GLY A 541 -22.44 20.71 9.30
CA GLY A 541 -23.87 20.46 9.27
C GLY A 541 -24.67 21.38 10.21
N GLN A 542 -24.09 21.74 11.37
CA GLN A 542 -24.68 22.73 12.28
C GLN A 542 -24.64 24.16 11.70
N MET A 543 -23.51 24.54 11.07
CA MET A 543 -23.36 25.82 10.40
C MET A 543 -24.35 25.98 9.26
N LEU A 544 -24.62 24.92 8.51
CA LEU A 544 -25.60 24.89 7.42
C LEU A 544 -27.06 24.74 7.91
N ARG A 545 -27.28 24.55 9.22
CA ARG A 545 -28.59 24.26 9.83
C ARG A 545 -29.29 23.02 9.26
N LEU A 546 -28.52 22.03 8.83
CA LEU A 546 -28.99 20.77 8.23
C LEU A 546 -28.85 19.56 9.17
N LEU A 547 -28.29 19.74 10.40
CA LEU A 547 -28.09 18.70 11.44
C LEU A 547 -28.75 19.07 12.76
#